data_dfdd607164e383ff2e299befe7181645
#
_entry.id   dfdd607164e383ff2e299befe7181645
#
_cell.length_a   1.000
_cell.length_b   1.000
_cell.length_c   1.000
_cell.angle_alpha   90.00
_cell.angle_beta   90.00
_cell.angle_gamma   90.00
#
_symmetry.space_group_name_H-M   'P 1'
#
loop_
_entity.id
_entity.type
_entity.pdbx_description
1 polymer ?
#
loop_
_entity_poly.entity_id
_entity_poly.type
_entity_poly.pdbx_seq_one_letter_code
_entity_poly.pdbx_strand_id
1 'polypeptide(L)'
;MLRFSFFSVILLLFGLPLTAQESLLPPGTVWTDQNGLHVNAHGGNVIHVGDTYYWYGESRSRVGGAMPGVSLYTSKDMLHWHDCGIVLSTVADTACPIQRGCVIERPKVVRCPHTDNYVMLFHLELKGKGYAAAMMGFADSPSPEGPFTFRRALRPTAGKWPMDFKRKDRKLARGHRPEDYKDWWTPSWEKAVREGMYVARDLKGGQMSRDQTIFVDDDGKAYQISSSEENLTLHINELTSDYMGFTGRYVRVAPGEMNEAPTLLKHNGTYWLITSGCTGWAPNEARMYSAKSIWGPWTRHPSPCRGPKAKTTFDGQGNYIFRQGQRFIFMADRWQPKKLSESPHIWLPITFDAEGVPVIEWKD
;
A
#
# COMPACT_ATOMS: atom_id res chain seq x y z
N MET A 1 9.59 -59.81 54.21
CA MET A 1 9.21 -59.42 52.82
C MET A 1 9.09 -57.92 52.76
N LEU A 2 10.17 -57.21 52.31
CA LEU A 2 10.17 -55.78 52.12
C LEU A 2 9.74 -55.49 50.64
N ARG A 3 8.67 -54.72 50.45
CA ARG A 3 8.27 -54.21 49.16
C ARG A 3 8.90 -52.82 48.94
N PHE A 4 9.79 -52.74 47.96
CA PHE A 4 10.32 -51.46 47.47
C PHE A 4 9.35 -50.92 46.37
N SER A 5 8.78 -49.72 46.64
CA SER A 5 8.03 -48.98 45.64
C SER A 5 8.98 -48.01 44.88
N PHE A 6 9.14 -48.24 43.59
CA PHE A 6 9.85 -47.27 42.71
C PHE A 6 8.91 -46.13 42.35
N PHE A 7 9.22 -44.91 42.76
CA PHE A 7 8.60 -43.70 42.24
C PHE A 7 9.39 -43.25 41.01
N SER A 8 8.80 -43.38 39.84
CA SER A 8 9.33 -42.77 38.60
C SER A 8 8.95 -41.29 38.56
N VAL A 9 9.93 -40.42 38.69
CA VAL A 9 9.76 -38.99 38.47
C VAL A 9 9.84 -38.73 36.93
N ILE A 10 8.71 -38.42 36.31
CA ILE A 10 8.66 -37.95 34.91
C ILE A 10 9.01 -36.46 34.92
N LEU A 11 10.22 -36.13 34.47
CA LEU A 11 10.64 -34.76 34.21
C LEU A 11 9.99 -34.29 32.88
N LEU A 12 8.91 -33.54 32.97
CA LEU A 12 8.34 -32.83 31.83
C LEU A 12 9.27 -31.62 31.51
N LEU A 13 10.12 -31.80 30.54
CA LEU A 13 10.86 -30.70 29.90
C LEU A 13 9.85 -29.89 29.07
N PHE A 14 9.35 -28.81 29.64
CA PHE A 14 8.70 -27.76 28.87
C PHE A 14 9.77 -27.08 28.00
N GLY A 15 9.89 -27.54 26.77
CA GLY A 15 10.59 -26.79 25.75
C GLY A 15 9.86 -25.48 25.50
N LEU A 16 10.37 -24.37 26.03
CA LEU A 16 9.96 -23.03 25.60
C LEU A 16 10.21 -22.95 24.10
N PRO A 17 9.22 -22.57 23.28
CA PRO A 17 9.52 -22.28 21.89
C PRO A 17 10.48 -21.11 21.88
N LEU A 18 11.72 -21.34 21.43
CA LEU A 18 12.62 -20.27 21.02
C LEU A 18 11.94 -19.61 19.82
N THR A 19 11.13 -18.59 20.06
CA THR A 19 10.74 -17.68 18.98
C THR A 19 12.01 -16.94 18.61
N ALA A 20 12.68 -17.39 17.56
CA ALA A 20 13.69 -16.60 16.91
C ALA A 20 13.04 -15.27 16.56
N GLN A 21 13.40 -14.22 17.29
CA GLN A 21 13.01 -12.86 16.99
C GLN A 21 13.81 -12.51 15.73
N GLU A 22 13.22 -12.73 14.54
CA GLU A 22 13.82 -12.29 13.29
C GLU A 22 14.03 -10.77 13.44
N SER A 23 15.28 -10.37 13.58
CA SER A 23 15.66 -8.98 13.76
C SER A 23 15.59 -8.30 12.40
N LEU A 24 14.78 -7.27 12.28
CA LEU A 24 14.86 -6.34 11.15
C LEU A 24 16.21 -5.59 11.25
N LEU A 25 16.70 -5.11 10.11
CA LEU A 25 17.85 -4.21 10.12
C LEU A 25 17.56 -2.99 11.00
N PRO A 26 18.52 -2.49 11.76
CA PRO A 26 18.33 -1.31 12.57
C PRO A 26 17.79 -0.15 11.73
N PRO A 27 16.87 0.66 12.29
CA PRO A 27 16.33 1.80 11.58
C PRO A 27 17.43 2.75 11.11
N GLY A 28 17.37 3.19 9.84
CA GLY A 28 18.39 4.05 9.24
C GLY A 28 19.55 3.30 8.56
N THR A 29 19.64 1.98 8.67
CA THR A 29 20.59 1.17 7.91
C THR A 29 20.27 1.27 6.41
N VAL A 30 21.32 1.42 5.60
CA VAL A 30 21.19 1.31 4.14
C VAL A 30 21.03 -0.16 3.75
N TRP A 31 19.97 -0.49 3.05
CA TRP A 31 19.71 -1.83 2.59
C TRP A 31 20.39 -2.05 1.25
N THR A 32 21.25 -3.08 1.19
CA THR A 32 22.01 -3.43 -0.01
C THR A 32 21.69 -4.84 -0.47
N ASP A 33 21.83 -5.07 -1.77
CA ASP A 33 21.74 -6.39 -2.38
C ASP A 33 23.07 -7.18 -2.27
N GLN A 34 23.10 -8.37 -2.85
CA GLN A 34 24.28 -9.24 -2.89
C GLN A 34 25.50 -8.63 -3.59
N ASN A 35 25.32 -7.56 -4.35
CA ASN A 35 26.39 -6.84 -5.04
C ASN A 35 26.83 -5.58 -4.29
N GLY A 36 26.25 -5.31 -3.12
CA GLY A 36 26.49 -4.11 -2.34
C GLY A 36 25.79 -2.86 -2.90
N LEU A 37 24.88 -3.01 -3.87
CA LEU A 37 24.10 -1.91 -4.43
C LEU A 37 22.85 -1.67 -3.56
N HIS A 38 22.45 -0.41 -3.46
CA HIS A 38 21.24 -0.03 -2.74
C HIS A 38 20.00 -0.75 -3.32
N VAL A 39 19.16 -1.35 -2.46
CA VAL A 39 17.91 -1.98 -2.89
C VAL A 39 17.01 -0.93 -3.53
N ASN A 40 16.62 -1.15 -4.77
CA ASN A 40 15.83 -0.24 -5.59
C ASN A 40 14.44 -0.81 -5.84
N ALA A 41 13.67 -0.98 -4.75
CA ALA A 41 12.32 -1.53 -4.73
C ALA A 41 11.41 -0.64 -3.88
N HIS A 42 11.12 0.58 -4.41
CA HIS A 42 10.41 1.61 -3.67
C HIS A 42 8.89 1.47 -3.79
N GLY A 43 8.15 2.07 -2.86
CA GLY A 43 6.69 2.12 -2.88
C GLY A 43 5.98 0.77 -2.89
N GLY A 44 6.70 -0.32 -2.73
CA GLY A 44 6.23 -1.68 -2.98
C GLY A 44 5.70 -2.44 -1.78
N ASN A 45 5.76 -3.77 -1.87
CA ASN A 45 5.40 -4.66 -0.76
C ASN A 45 6.24 -5.93 -0.74
N VAL A 46 6.16 -6.65 0.38
CA VAL A 46 6.72 -7.99 0.55
C VAL A 46 5.59 -9.01 0.62
N ILE A 47 5.80 -10.17 0.01
CA ILE A 47 5.02 -11.38 0.26
C ILE A 47 5.95 -12.50 0.75
N HIS A 48 5.41 -13.47 1.48
CA HIS A 48 6.13 -14.67 1.94
C HIS A 48 5.51 -15.91 1.33
N VAL A 49 6.31 -16.68 0.60
CA VAL A 49 5.87 -17.91 -0.07
C VAL A 49 6.87 -19.03 0.23
N GLY A 50 6.41 -20.10 0.86
CA GLY A 50 7.30 -21.14 1.35
C GLY A 50 8.27 -20.61 2.42
N ASP A 51 9.55 -20.64 2.12
CA ASP A 51 10.64 -20.15 2.96
C ASP A 51 11.28 -18.86 2.41
N THR A 52 10.65 -18.21 1.41
CA THR A 52 11.21 -17.08 0.68
C THR A 52 10.34 -15.86 0.79
N TYR A 53 10.96 -14.73 1.09
CA TYR A 53 10.38 -13.40 1.03
C TYR A 53 10.66 -12.79 -0.34
N TYR A 54 9.62 -12.21 -0.95
CA TYR A 54 9.66 -11.56 -2.27
C TYR A 54 9.30 -10.09 -2.08
N TRP A 55 10.25 -9.21 -2.30
CA TRP A 55 10.08 -7.76 -2.19
C TRP A 55 9.97 -7.14 -3.57
N TYR A 56 8.80 -6.68 -3.93
CA TYR A 56 8.54 -5.95 -5.17
C TYR A 56 8.54 -4.45 -4.91
N GLY A 57 9.00 -3.67 -5.89
CA GLY A 57 8.92 -2.22 -5.82
C GLY A 57 9.16 -1.55 -7.16
N GLU A 58 8.77 -0.30 -7.26
CA GLU A 58 9.10 0.52 -8.42
C GLU A 58 10.62 0.66 -8.54
N SER A 59 11.14 0.34 -9.72
CA SER A 59 12.55 0.51 -10.04
C SER A 59 12.79 1.92 -10.57
N ARG A 60 13.58 2.71 -9.87
CA ARG A 60 13.99 4.04 -10.31
C ARG A 60 15.30 3.94 -11.11
N SER A 61 15.40 4.65 -12.24
CA SER A 61 16.60 4.60 -13.07
C SER A 61 17.81 5.14 -12.29
N ARG A 62 18.89 4.33 -12.24
CA ARG A 62 20.16 4.73 -11.58
C ARG A 62 20.98 5.71 -12.43
N VAL A 63 20.73 5.73 -13.73
CA VAL A 63 21.47 6.55 -14.71
C VAL A 63 20.64 7.70 -15.29
N GLY A 64 19.44 7.92 -14.72
CA GLY A 64 18.47 8.89 -15.25
C GLY A 64 17.63 8.31 -16.40
N GLY A 65 16.61 9.06 -16.81
CA GLY A 65 15.70 8.65 -17.88
C GLY A 65 14.46 7.89 -17.39
N ALA A 66 13.86 7.12 -18.29
CA ALA A 66 12.60 6.42 -18.02
C ALA A 66 12.76 5.31 -16.99
N MET A 67 11.71 5.11 -16.19
CA MET A 67 11.63 3.98 -15.25
C MET A 67 11.71 2.64 -16.01
N PRO A 68 12.52 1.67 -15.53
CA PRO A 68 12.60 0.35 -16.17
C PRO A 68 11.34 -0.50 -15.93
N GLY A 69 10.67 -0.32 -14.81
CA GLY A 69 9.48 -1.10 -14.42
C GLY A 69 9.42 -1.42 -12.94
N VAL A 70 9.07 -2.66 -12.61
CA VAL A 70 9.01 -3.18 -11.23
C VAL A 70 10.14 -4.18 -11.01
N SER A 71 10.96 -3.93 -9.99
CA SER A 71 12.03 -4.83 -9.54
C SER A 71 11.53 -5.86 -8.53
N LEU A 72 12.24 -6.97 -8.45
CA LEU A 72 12.08 -8.00 -7.42
C LEU A 72 13.41 -8.24 -6.71
N TYR A 73 13.32 -8.33 -5.40
CA TYR A 73 14.39 -8.84 -4.53
C TYR A 73 13.86 -10.03 -3.73
N THR A 74 14.69 -11.04 -3.50
CA THR A 74 14.34 -12.20 -2.69
C THR A 74 15.24 -12.33 -1.47
N SER A 75 14.72 -12.92 -0.39
CA SER A 75 15.46 -13.16 0.84
C SER A 75 14.91 -14.38 1.56
N LYS A 76 15.74 -15.04 2.37
CA LYS A 76 15.32 -16.11 3.30
C LYS A 76 15.12 -15.59 4.74
N ASP A 77 15.65 -14.42 5.05
CA ASP A 77 15.72 -13.88 6.42
C ASP A 77 15.31 -12.41 6.56
N MET A 78 14.88 -11.75 5.46
CA MET A 78 14.57 -10.33 5.36
C MET A 78 15.76 -9.39 5.69
N LEU A 79 16.97 -9.91 5.76
CA LEU A 79 18.19 -9.15 6.03
C LEU A 79 19.12 -9.12 4.81
N HIS A 80 19.26 -10.26 4.14
CA HIS A 80 20.11 -10.44 2.98
C HIS A 80 19.24 -10.55 1.71
N TRP A 81 19.32 -9.54 0.87
CA TRP A 81 18.48 -9.43 -0.33
C TRP A 81 19.26 -9.75 -1.59
N HIS A 82 18.66 -10.56 -2.45
CA HIS A 82 19.17 -10.94 -3.77
C HIS A 82 18.36 -10.22 -4.85
N ASP A 83 19.03 -9.40 -5.68
CA ASP A 83 18.43 -8.71 -6.82
C ASP A 83 18.09 -9.74 -7.92
N CYS A 84 16.81 -9.89 -8.22
CA CYS A 84 16.28 -10.75 -9.28
C CYS A 84 15.96 -9.96 -10.57
N GLY A 85 16.25 -8.68 -10.61
CA GLY A 85 16.02 -7.82 -11.77
C GLY A 85 14.57 -7.32 -11.90
N ILE A 86 14.21 -6.98 -13.14
CA ILE A 86 12.90 -6.39 -13.47
C ILE A 86 11.91 -7.51 -13.82
N VAL A 87 10.83 -7.61 -13.06
CA VAL A 87 9.79 -8.64 -13.24
C VAL A 87 8.55 -8.15 -14.00
N LEU A 88 8.36 -6.83 -14.10
CA LEU A 88 7.42 -6.19 -15.03
C LEU A 88 8.16 -5.04 -15.71
N SER A 89 8.47 -5.17 -17.00
CA SER A 89 9.20 -4.15 -17.76
C SER A 89 8.27 -3.21 -18.48
N THR A 90 8.68 -1.93 -18.58
CA THR A 90 8.07 -1.01 -19.56
C THR A 90 8.44 -1.45 -20.98
N VAL A 91 7.55 -1.25 -21.95
CA VAL A 91 7.69 -1.79 -23.30
C VAL A 91 7.97 -0.69 -24.34
N ALA A 92 8.50 -1.07 -25.49
CA ALA A 92 8.75 -0.16 -26.61
C ALA A 92 7.49 0.19 -27.40
N ASP A 93 6.46 -0.67 -27.34
CA ASP A 93 5.18 -0.47 -28.03
C ASP A 93 4.49 0.81 -27.52
N THR A 94 4.31 1.77 -28.42
CA THR A 94 3.71 3.07 -28.11
C THR A 94 2.18 3.02 -27.93
N ALA A 95 1.53 1.94 -28.35
CA ALA A 95 0.12 1.70 -28.11
C ALA A 95 -0.16 1.10 -26.72
N CYS A 96 0.86 0.55 -26.08
CA CYS A 96 0.73 -0.07 -24.76
C CYS A 96 0.71 1.01 -23.64
N PRO A 97 -0.22 0.96 -22.67
CA PRO A 97 -0.24 1.90 -21.55
C PRO A 97 1.06 1.95 -20.75
N ILE A 98 1.78 0.82 -20.62
CA ILE A 98 3.09 0.76 -19.95
C ILE A 98 4.26 0.99 -20.91
N GLN A 99 4.07 1.78 -21.97
CA GLN A 99 5.16 2.18 -22.86
C GLN A 99 6.29 2.88 -22.10
N ARG A 100 7.53 2.75 -22.61
CA ARG A 100 8.69 3.44 -22.03
C ARG A 100 8.46 4.94 -21.89
N GLY A 101 8.62 5.45 -20.66
CA GLY A 101 8.31 6.83 -20.28
C GLY A 101 6.95 7.02 -19.63
N CYS A 102 6.17 5.94 -19.40
CA CYS A 102 5.08 5.93 -18.42
C CYS A 102 5.65 5.98 -16.99
N VAL A 103 4.79 6.22 -16.00
CA VAL A 103 5.13 6.15 -14.58
C VAL A 103 4.40 4.97 -13.97
N ILE A 104 5.16 4.06 -13.35
CA ILE A 104 4.64 2.91 -12.59
C ILE A 104 5.02 3.13 -11.13
N GLU A 105 4.04 3.39 -10.27
CA GLU A 105 4.26 3.67 -8.86
C GLU A 105 3.46 2.73 -7.96
N ARG A 106 3.95 2.56 -6.73
CA ARG A 106 3.27 1.79 -5.68
C ARG A 106 2.84 0.38 -6.09
N PRO A 107 3.66 -0.42 -6.78
CA PRO A 107 3.27 -1.79 -7.14
C PRO A 107 3.02 -2.62 -5.88
N LYS A 108 1.97 -3.44 -5.92
CA LYS A 108 1.64 -4.39 -4.85
C LYS A 108 1.31 -5.74 -5.47
N VAL A 109 1.93 -6.79 -4.96
CA VAL A 109 1.71 -8.16 -5.40
C VAL A 109 1.02 -8.94 -4.29
N VAL A 110 -0.03 -9.68 -4.65
CA VAL A 110 -0.72 -10.64 -3.78
C VAL A 110 -1.03 -11.91 -4.54
N ARG A 111 -1.09 -13.05 -3.84
CA ARG A 111 -1.59 -14.30 -4.43
C ARG A 111 -3.12 -14.29 -4.43
N CYS A 112 -3.72 -14.56 -5.57
CA CYS A 112 -5.18 -14.73 -5.67
C CYS A 112 -5.55 -16.19 -5.39
N PRO A 113 -6.34 -16.47 -4.35
CA PRO A 113 -6.66 -17.86 -3.99
C PRO A 113 -7.60 -18.55 -4.99
N HIS A 114 -8.31 -17.78 -5.82
CA HIS A 114 -9.25 -18.32 -6.81
C HIS A 114 -8.60 -18.73 -8.13
N THR A 115 -7.51 -18.07 -8.53
CA THR A 115 -6.81 -18.33 -9.79
C THR A 115 -5.45 -18.98 -9.58
N ASP A 116 -4.97 -18.98 -8.34
CA ASP A 116 -3.63 -19.39 -7.92
C ASP A 116 -2.50 -18.53 -8.49
N ASN A 117 -2.84 -17.46 -9.23
CA ASN A 117 -1.88 -16.52 -9.79
C ASN A 117 -1.45 -15.47 -8.76
N TYR A 118 -0.27 -14.92 -8.98
CA TYR A 118 0.20 -13.69 -8.33
C TYR A 118 -0.28 -12.51 -9.16
N VAL A 119 -1.04 -11.62 -8.54
CA VAL A 119 -1.61 -10.42 -9.18
C VAL A 119 -0.86 -9.20 -8.69
N MET A 120 -0.42 -8.37 -9.63
CA MET A 120 0.24 -7.10 -9.38
C MET A 120 -0.69 -5.95 -9.75
N LEU A 121 -0.97 -5.07 -8.80
CA LEU A 121 -1.65 -3.79 -9.01
C LEU A 121 -0.64 -2.65 -8.84
N PHE A 122 -0.75 -1.62 -9.67
CA PHE A 122 0.13 -0.45 -9.58
C PHE A 122 -0.58 0.82 -10.08
N HIS A 123 -0.21 1.97 -9.51
CA HIS A 123 -0.57 3.27 -10.05
C HIS A 123 0.14 3.48 -11.37
N LEU A 124 -0.60 3.88 -12.38
CA LEU A 124 -0.09 4.10 -13.73
C LEU A 124 -0.42 5.51 -14.23
N GLU A 125 0.63 6.26 -14.60
CA GLU A 125 0.49 7.48 -15.37
C GLU A 125 1.00 7.28 -16.79
N LEU A 126 0.20 7.70 -17.76
CA LEU A 126 0.52 7.54 -19.17
C LEU A 126 1.60 8.54 -19.60
N LYS A 127 2.50 8.11 -20.47
CA LYS A 127 3.55 8.96 -21.04
C LYS A 127 2.99 10.28 -21.56
N GLY A 128 3.58 11.38 -21.10
CA GLY A 128 3.21 12.73 -21.52
C GLY A 128 1.88 13.28 -20.99
N LYS A 129 1.25 12.57 -20.03
CA LYS A 129 0.00 13.02 -19.39
C LYS A 129 0.20 13.58 -17.97
N GLY A 130 1.44 13.64 -17.47
CA GLY A 130 1.73 13.98 -16.08
C GLY A 130 0.97 13.03 -15.15
N TYR A 131 0.31 13.57 -14.13
CA TYR A 131 -0.52 12.81 -13.18
C TYR A 131 -2.04 12.88 -13.49
N ALA A 132 -2.40 13.14 -14.77
CA ALA A 132 -3.79 13.27 -15.17
C ALA A 132 -4.46 11.94 -15.57
N ALA A 133 -3.67 10.90 -15.92
CA ALA A 133 -4.23 9.61 -16.26
C ALA A 133 -4.82 8.90 -15.02
N ALA A 134 -4.08 8.90 -13.90
CA ALA A 134 -4.51 8.38 -12.59
C ALA A 134 -5.21 7.03 -12.72
N MET A 135 -4.54 6.07 -13.35
CA MET A 135 -5.08 4.75 -13.67
C MET A 135 -4.53 3.69 -12.72
N MET A 136 -5.25 2.59 -12.59
CA MET A 136 -4.77 1.34 -12.00
C MET A 136 -4.34 0.40 -13.11
N GLY A 137 -3.05 -0.02 -13.08
CA GLY A 137 -2.53 -1.08 -13.94
C GLY A 137 -2.64 -2.44 -13.25
N PHE A 138 -2.88 -3.48 -14.06
CA PHE A 138 -2.98 -4.87 -13.64
C PHE A 138 -2.02 -5.73 -14.44
N ALA A 139 -1.26 -6.56 -13.73
CA ALA A 139 -0.42 -7.61 -14.31
C ALA A 139 -0.55 -8.88 -13.48
N ASP A 140 -0.25 -10.03 -14.04
CA ASP A 140 -0.23 -11.30 -13.33
C ASP A 140 0.91 -12.21 -13.77
N SER A 141 1.19 -13.21 -12.92
CA SER A 141 2.14 -14.28 -13.18
C SER A 141 1.71 -15.55 -12.44
N PRO A 142 1.95 -16.75 -12.97
CA PRO A 142 1.77 -18.00 -12.24
C PRO A 142 2.83 -18.23 -11.16
N SER A 143 3.94 -17.48 -11.19
CA SER A 143 5.04 -17.57 -10.23
C SER A 143 5.31 -16.25 -9.51
N PRO A 144 5.70 -16.28 -8.22
CA PRO A 144 6.11 -15.07 -7.51
C PRO A 144 7.37 -14.44 -8.11
N GLU A 145 8.24 -15.21 -8.77
CA GLU A 145 9.43 -14.69 -9.47
C GLU A 145 9.10 -13.93 -10.76
N GLY A 146 7.85 -14.01 -11.24
CA GLY A 146 7.47 -13.47 -12.52
C GLY A 146 7.92 -14.37 -13.70
N PRO A 147 8.13 -13.86 -14.93
CA PRO A 147 7.80 -12.47 -15.29
C PRO A 147 6.30 -12.18 -15.20
N PHE A 148 5.96 -10.95 -14.81
CA PHE A 148 4.58 -10.50 -14.81
C PHE A 148 4.18 -10.02 -16.20
N THR A 149 2.98 -10.41 -16.63
CA THR A 149 2.39 -9.98 -17.91
C THR A 149 1.39 -8.87 -17.66
N PHE A 150 1.62 -7.68 -18.24
CA PHE A 150 0.64 -6.60 -18.22
C PHE A 150 -0.65 -7.01 -18.93
N ARG A 151 -1.80 -6.81 -18.28
CA ARG A 151 -3.10 -7.20 -18.82
C ARG A 151 -3.95 -6.02 -19.25
N ARG A 152 -4.01 -4.99 -18.41
CA ARG A 152 -4.85 -3.81 -18.69
C ARG A 152 -4.55 -2.67 -17.72
N ALA A 153 -5.05 -1.48 -18.08
CA ALA A 153 -5.13 -0.34 -17.16
C ALA A 153 -6.51 0.31 -17.29
N LEU A 154 -7.08 0.76 -16.17
CA LEU A 154 -8.37 1.45 -16.15
C LEU A 154 -8.48 2.33 -14.88
N ARG A 155 -9.39 3.29 -14.91
CA ARG A 155 -9.84 3.98 -13.71
C ARG A 155 -10.91 3.16 -12.99
N PRO A 156 -10.87 3.06 -11.64
CA PRO A 156 -11.86 2.32 -10.88
C PRO A 156 -13.30 2.79 -11.11
N THR A 157 -14.24 1.88 -10.94
CA THR A 157 -15.67 2.12 -10.66
C THR A 157 -16.40 3.04 -11.65
N ALA A 158 -16.05 3.01 -12.95
CA ALA A 158 -16.75 3.76 -14.00
C ALA A 158 -18.27 3.51 -13.95
N GLY A 159 -19.04 4.60 -13.97
CA GLY A 159 -20.51 4.56 -13.91
C GLY A 159 -21.12 4.24 -12.54
N LYS A 160 -20.29 4.08 -11.49
CA LYS A 160 -20.75 3.72 -10.14
C LYS A 160 -20.61 4.88 -9.17
N TRP A 161 -21.57 4.99 -8.27
CA TRP A 161 -21.55 5.91 -7.13
C TRP A 161 -21.01 5.20 -5.90
N PRO A 162 -20.44 5.94 -4.92
CA PRO A 162 -20.12 5.38 -3.61
C PRO A 162 -21.34 4.70 -2.99
N MET A 163 -21.14 3.59 -2.28
CA MET A 163 -22.24 2.80 -1.71
C MET A 163 -23.11 3.57 -0.72
N ASP A 164 -22.53 4.53 -0.03
CA ASP A 164 -23.20 5.40 0.94
C ASP A 164 -23.94 6.58 0.31
N PHE A 165 -23.76 6.86 -1.01
CA PHE A 165 -24.44 7.94 -1.71
C PHE A 165 -25.91 7.59 -2.02
N LYS A 166 -26.82 8.23 -1.31
CA LYS A 166 -28.26 8.19 -1.59
C LYS A 166 -28.62 9.09 -2.77
N ARG A 167 -29.86 9.03 -3.23
CA ARG A 167 -30.33 9.87 -4.36
C ARG A 167 -30.10 11.37 -4.14
N LYS A 168 -30.27 11.87 -2.88
CA LYS A 168 -30.02 13.27 -2.53
C LYS A 168 -28.54 13.64 -2.70
N ASP A 169 -27.61 12.75 -2.26
CA ASP A 169 -26.19 13.00 -2.32
C ASP A 169 -25.69 13.04 -3.77
N ARG A 170 -26.19 12.11 -4.61
CA ARG A 170 -25.93 12.11 -6.06
C ARG A 170 -26.45 13.38 -6.76
N LYS A 171 -27.57 13.94 -6.31
CA LYS A 171 -28.09 15.22 -6.81
C LYS A 171 -27.20 16.39 -6.41
N LEU A 172 -26.75 16.44 -5.14
CA LEU A 172 -25.82 17.46 -4.64
C LEU A 172 -24.50 17.41 -5.42
N ALA A 173 -23.88 16.23 -5.50
CA ALA A 173 -22.63 16.05 -6.21
C ALA A 173 -22.68 16.53 -7.69
N ARG A 174 -23.78 16.26 -8.39
CA ARG A 174 -24.01 16.72 -9.79
C ARG A 174 -24.30 18.21 -9.88
N GLY A 175 -24.69 18.86 -8.79
CA GLY A 175 -24.91 20.31 -8.71
C GLY A 175 -23.62 21.13 -8.67
N HIS A 176 -22.49 20.49 -8.45
CA HIS A 176 -21.18 21.13 -8.40
C HIS A 176 -20.35 20.77 -9.64
N ARG A 177 -19.71 21.76 -10.24
CA ARG A 177 -18.74 21.57 -11.33
C ARG A 177 -17.42 22.18 -10.90
N PRO A 178 -16.25 21.52 -11.07
CA PRO A 178 -14.96 22.07 -10.68
C PRO A 178 -14.68 23.47 -11.24
N GLU A 179 -15.11 23.73 -12.46
CA GLU A 179 -14.95 25.01 -13.15
C GLU A 179 -15.74 26.19 -12.55
N ASP A 180 -16.71 25.90 -11.69
CA ASP A 180 -17.47 26.94 -10.97
C ASP A 180 -16.66 27.52 -9.79
N TYR A 181 -15.53 26.88 -9.41
CA TYR A 181 -14.69 27.26 -8.29
C TYR A 181 -13.34 27.79 -8.78
N LYS A 182 -13.18 29.13 -8.78
CA LYS A 182 -11.92 29.77 -9.20
C LYS A 182 -10.78 29.49 -8.23
N ASP A 183 -11.11 29.49 -6.95
CA ASP A 183 -10.13 29.34 -5.86
C ASP A 183 -10.41 28.06 -5.08
N TRP A 184 -9.38 27.26 -4.89
CA TRP A 184 -9.40 26.09 -4.03
C TRP A 184 -9.31 26.54 -2.55
N TRP A 185 -9.65 25.64 -1.63
CA TRP A 185 -9.57 25.86 -0.17
C TRP A 185 -10.52 26.93 0.37
N THR A 186 -11.48 27.39 -0.40
CA THR A 186 -12.60 28.17 0.11
C THR A 186 -13.62 27.25 0.77
N PRO A 187 -14.39 27.74 1.78
CA PRO A 187 -15.42 26.92 2.43
C PRO A 187 -16.46 26.33 1.47
N SER A 188 -16.81 27.07 0.40
CA SER A 188 -17.72 26.59 -0.63
C SER A 188 -17.12 25.47 -1.48
N TRP A 189 -15.85 25.58 -1.87
CA TRP A 189 -15.14 24.55 -2.59
C TRP A 189 -14.95 23.29 -1.72
N GLU A 190 -14.52 23.42 -0.47
CA GLU A 190 -14.38 22.30 0.45
C GLU A 190 -15.70 21.54 0.65
N LYS A 191 -16.81 22.30 0.77
CA LYS A 191 -18.15 21.72 0.85
C LYS A 191 -18.46 20.90 -0.41
N ALA A 192 -18.21 21.45 -1.59
CA ALA A 192 -18.44 20.76 -2.86
C ALA A 192 -17.62 19.47 -2.98
N VAL A 193 -16.35 19.49 -2.54
CA VAL A 193 -15.52 18.28 -2.47
C VAL A 193 -16.15 17.23 -1.57
N ARG A 194 -16.54 17.60 -0.35
CA ARG A 194 -17.18 16.68 0.60
C ARG A 194 -18.50 16.14 0.05
N GLU A 195 -19.26 16.94 -0.66
CA GLU A 195 -20.51 16.54 -1.32
C GLU A 195 -20.31 15.72 -2.60
N GLY A 196 -19.05 15.47 -3.03
CA GLY A 196 -18.71 14.54 -4.10
C GLY A 196 -18.63 15.16 -5.50
N MET A 197 -18.26 16.42 -5.60
CA MET A 197 -18.03 17.12 -6.87
C MET A 197 -17.15 16.34 -7.83
N TYR A 198 -15.99 15.85 -7.35
CA TYR A 198 -15.06 15.08 -8.17
C TYR A 198 -15.57 13.66 -8.47
N VAL A 199 -16.35 13.05 -7.58
CA VAL A 199 -17.05 11.79 -7.87
C VAL A 199 -17.97 11.95 -9.07
N ALA A 200 -18.74 13.05 -9.12
CA ALA A 200 -19.65 13.34 -10.24
C ALA A 200 -18.90 13.66 -11.53
N ARG A 201 -17.79 14.42 -11.45
CA ARG A 201 -16.91 14.73 -12.60
C ARG A 201 -16.41 13.44 -13.27
N ASP A 202 -15.91 12.51 -12.47
CA ASP A 202 -15.22 11.31 -12.94
C ASP A 202 -16.16 10.10 -13.12
N LEU A 203 -17.46 10.28 -12.84
CA LEU A 203 -18.43 9.19 -12.82
C LEU A 203 -18.41 8.35 -14.10
N LYS A 204 -18.38 8.98 -15.26
CA LYS A 204 -18.46 8.29 -16.57
C LYS A 204 -17.15 7.55 -16.89
N GLY A 205 -16.01 8.20 -16.66
CA GLY A 205 -14.69 7.70 -17.06
C GLY A 205 -14.03 6.79 -16.03
N GLY A 206 -14.60 6.70 -14.82
CA GLY A 206 -14.00 6.04 -13.66
C GLY A 206 -13.23 7.01 -12.77
N GLN A 207 -13.19 6.68 -11.49
CA GLN A 207 -12.57 7.49 -10.47
C GLN A 207 -11.03 7.48 -10.63
N MET A 208 -10.37 8.57 -10.26
CA MET A 208 -8.89 8.61 -10.22
C MET A 208 -8.36 7.57 -9.25
N SER A 209 -7.18 7.01 -9.55
CA SER A 209 -6.46 6.12 -8.65
C SER A 209 -4.98 6.43 -8.74
N ARG A 210 -4.44 7.07 -7.70
CA ARG A 210 -3.01 7.40 -7.56
C ARG A 210 -2.37 6.52 -6.50
N ASP A 211 -1.64 7.06 -5.54
CA ASP A 211 -1.01 6.28 -4.47
C ASP A 211 -1.94 5.21 -3.91
N GLN A 212 -1.47 3.96 -3.91
CA GLN A 212 -2.35 2.84 -3.64
C GLN A 212 -1.70 1.74 -2.79
N THR A 213 -2.56 0.95 -2.16
CA THR A 213 -2.23 -0.34 -1.57
C THR A 213 -3.32 -1.36 -1.85
N ILE A 214 -3.02 -2.62 -1.62
CA ILE A 214 -3.99 -3.73 -1.64
C ILE A 214 -4.08 -4.36 -0.25
N PHE A 215 -5.28 -4.74 0.13
CA PHE A 215 -5.56 -5.48 1.35
C PHE A 215 -6.41 -6.71 1.01
N VAL A 216 -5.97 -7.88 1.43
CA VAL A 216 -6.74 -9.12 1.35
C VAL A 216 -7.27 -9.43 2.74
N ASP A 217 -8.60 -9.52 2.86
CA ASP A 217 -9.27 -9.79 4.13
C ASP A 217 -9.31 -11.30 4.45
N ASP A 218 -9.68 -11.64 5.66
CA ASP A 218 -9.73 -13.00 6.17
C ASP A 218 -10.72 -13.91 5.38
N ASP A 219 -11.70 -13.32 4.69
CA ASP A 219 -12.67 -14.03 3.83
C ASP A 219 -12.17 -14.20 2.38
N GLY A 220 -10.94 -13.80 2.10
CA GLY A 220 -10.34 -13.89 0.77
C GLY A 220 -10.77 -12.80 -0.20
N LYS A 221 -11.61 -11.83 0.21
CA LYS A 221 -11.88 -10.65 -0.61
C LYS A 221 -10.71 -9.68 -0.59
N ALA A 222 -10.44 -9.10 -1.72
CA ALA A 222 -9.38 -8.08 -1.84
C ALA A 222 -9.98 -6.70 -2.09
N TYR A 223 -9.30 -5.72 -1.50
CA TYR A 223 -9.65 -4.31 -1.57
C TYR A 223 -8.44 -3.49 -2.02
N GLN A 224 -8.65 -2.63 -2.99
CA GLN A 224 -7.68 -1.64 -3.39
C GLN A 224 -8.03 -0.32 -2.69
N ILE A 225 -7.07 0.27 -2.01
CA ILE A 225 -7.20 1.57 -1.35
C ILE A 225 -6.32 2.55 -2.10
N SER A 226 -6.86 3.68 -2.56
CA SER A 226 -6.07 4.67 -3.28
C SER A 226 -6.48 6.11 -3.00
N SER A 227 -5.51 7.02 -3.23
CA SER A 227 -5.78 8.43 -3.35
C SER A 227 -6.57 8.70 -4.63
N SER A 228 -7.63 9.46 -4.51
CA SER A 228 -8.57 9.81 -5.58
C SER A 228 -9.00 11.27 -5.49
N GLU A 229 -9.88 11.74 -6.40
CA GLU A 229 -10.44 13.08 -6.33
C GLU A 229 -9.35 14.16 -6.20
N GLU A 230 -8.32 14.15 -7.06
CA GLU A 230 -7.12 15.02 -7.00
C GLU A 230 -6.32 14.86 -5.68
N ASN A 231 -6.22 13.66 -5.14
CA ASN A 231 -5.64 13.30 -3.84
C ASN A 231 -6.42 13.85 -2.62
N LEU A 232 -7.62 14.41 -2.85
CA LEU A 232 -8.42 14.99 -1.77
C LEU A 232 -9.13 13.96 -0.90
N THR A 233 -9.33 12.74 -1.43
CA THR A 233 -10.15 11.71 -0.79
C THR A 233 -9.53 10.34 -1.05
N LEU A 234 -9.54 9.46 -0.05
CA LEU A 234 -9.22 8.06 -0.28
C LEU A 234 -10.48 7.29 -0.72
N HIS A 235 -10.29 6.36 -1.66
CA HIS A 235 -11.31 5.39 -2.03
C HIS A 235 -10.89 3.99 -1.59
N ILE A 236 -11.84 3.20 -1.08
CA ILE A 236 -11.68 1.76 -0.86
C ILE A 236 -12.58 1.06 -1.84
N ASN A 237 -11.98 0.33 -2.78
CA ASN A 237 -12.65 -0.34 -3.89
C ASN A 237 -12.55 -1.86 -3.72
N GLU A 238 -13.67 -2.58 -3.83
CA GLU A 238 -13.69 -4.05 -3.83
C GLU A 238 -13.22 -4.56 -5.21
N LEU A 239 -12.26 -5.49 -5.18
CA LEU A 239 -11.81 -6.18 -6.38
C LEU A 239 -12.73 -7.35 -6.76
N THR A 240 -12.69 -7.75 -8.02
CA THR A 240 -13.29 -9.00 -8.50
C THR A 240 -12.59 -10.21 -7.87
N SER A 241 -13.22 -11.38 -7.93
CA SER A 241 -12.69 -12.61 -7.29
C SER A 241 -11.32 -13.05 -7.83
N ASP A 242 -11.01 -12.69 -9.07
CA ASP A 242 -9.70 -12.91 -9.70
C ASP A 242 -8.66 -11.80 -9.38
N TYR A 243 -9.05 -10.80 -8.60
CA TYR A 243 -8.28 -9.59 -8.25
C TYR A 243 -7.85 -8.72 -9.44
N MET A 244 -8.37 -9.02 -10.64
CA MET A 244 -7.97 -8.37 -11.87
C MET A 244 -8.92 -7.25 -12.31
N GLY A 245 -9.85 -6.83 -11.46
CA GLY A 245 -10.82 -5.76 -11.75
C GLY A 245 -11.57 -5.29 -10.52
N PHE A 246 -12.56 -4.43 -10.74
CA PHE A 246 -13.38 -3.85 -9.70
C PHE A 246 -14.82 -4.32 -9.80
N THR A 247 -15.45 -4.67 -8.67
CA THR A 247 -16.87 -5.03 -8.59
C THR A 247 -17.79 -3.82 -8.82
N GLY A 248 -17.25 -2.61 -8.67
CA GLY A 248 -17.99 -1.36 -8.69
C GLY A 248 -18.50 -0.92 -7.31
N ARG A 249 -18.21 -1.70 -6.26
CA ARG A 249 -18.52 -1.34 -4.87
C ARG A 249 -17.35 -0.57 -4.28
N TYR A 250 -17.60 0.62 -3.76
CA TYR A 250 -16.59 1.44 -3.11
C TYR A 250 -17.18 2.44 -2.12
N VAL A 251 -16.33 2.94 -1.24
CA VAL A 251 -16.62 4.02 -0.30
C VAL A 251 -15.54 5.08 -0.36
N ARG A 252 -15.89 6.27 0.11
CA ARG A 252 -14.98 7.40 0.32
C ARG A 252 -14.51 7.44 1.76
N VAL A 253 -13.24 7.71 1.99
CA VAL A 253 -12.64 7.87 3.32
C VAL A 253 -11.97 9.23 3.42
N ALA A 254 -12.20 9.94 4.51
CA ALA A 254 -11.63 11.26 4.82
C ALA A 254 -11.75 12.27 3.65
N PRO A 255 -12.98 12.58 3.15
CA PRO A 255 -13.18 13.47 2.02
C PRO A 255 -12.65 14.88 2.30
N GLY A 256 -11.78 15.38 1.41
CA GLY A 256 -11.18 16.71 1.50
C GLY A 256 -9.94 16.79 2.41
N GLU A 257 -9.48 15.69 3.00
CA GLU A 257 -8.35 15.71 3.94
C GLU A 257 -6.98 15.54 3.27
N MET A 258 -6.90 15.30 1.97
CA MET A 258 -5.64 15.12 1.23
C MET A 258 -4.73 14.04 1.82
N ASN A 259 -5.05 12.78 1.55
CA ASN A 259 -4.26 11.65 2.01
C ASN A 259 -3.58 10.93 0.84
N GLU A 260 -2.31 10.57 1.04
CA GLU A 260 -1.49 9.75 0.16
C GLU A 260 -0.96 8.51 0.88
N ALA A 261 -0.31 7.63 0.13
CA ALA A 261 0.42 6.47 0.64
C ALA A 261 -0.37 5.61 1.64
N PRO A 262 -1.58 5.16 1.28
CA PRO A 262 -2.40 4.36 2.20
C PRO A 262 -1.74 3.01 2.48
N THR A 263 -1.79 2.59 3.75
CA THR A 263 -1.45 1.25 4.22
C THR A 263 -2.53 0.76 5.16
N LEU A 264 -2.83 -0.53 5.16
CA LEU A 264 -3.93 -1.08 5.96
C LEU A 264 -3.50 -2.34 6.70
N LEU A 265 -3.93 -2.47 7.95
CA LEU A 265 -3.90 -3.71 8.71
C LEU A 265 -5.27 -3.98 9.37
N LYS A 266 -5.51 -5.26 9.71
CA LYS A 266 -6.63 -5.67 10.55
C LYS A 266 -6.09 -6.34 11.80
N HIS A 267 -6.48 -5.85 12.97
CA HIS A 267 -6.10 -6.41 14.26
C HIS A 267 -7.31 -6.47 15.19
N ASN A 268 -7.57 -7.64 15.77
CA ASN A 268 -8.69 -7.87 16.70
C ASN A 268 -10.03 -7.33 16.17
N GLY A 269 -10.34 -7.63 14.90
CA GLY A 269 -11.59 -7.23 14.24
C GLY A 269 -11.71 -5.72 13.95
N THR A 270 -10.62 -4.96 14.11
CA THR A 270 -10.56 -3.53 13.78
C THR A 270 -9.61 -3.32 12.61
N TYR A 271 -10.07 -2.60 11.60
CA TYR A 271 -9.25 -2.13 10.48
C TYR A 271 -8.57 -0.84 10.88
N TRP A 272 -7.27 -0.74 10.59
CA TRP A 272 -6.43 0.42 10.84
C TRP A 272 -5.79 0.86 9.54
N LEU A 273 -6.14 2.06 9.10
CA LEU A 273 -5.63 2.71 7.90
C LEU A 273 -4.63 3.78 8.30
N ILE A 274 -3.39 3.65 7.81
CA ILE A 274 -2.31 4.62 8.06
C ILE A 274 -1.93 5.25 6.73
N THR A 275 -1.82 6.58 6.68
CA THR A 275 -1.59 7.37 5.47
C THR A 275 -0.60 8.49 5.73
N SER A 276 -0.15 9.17 4.70
CA SER A 276 0.52 10.47 4.78
C SER A 276 -0.41 11.62 4.36
N GLY A 277 0.00 12.86 4.66
CA GLY A 277 -0.54 14.03 3.97
C GLY A 277 0.11 14.20 2.60
N CYS A 278 -0.39 15.17 1.81
CA CYS A 278 0.13 15.52 0.49
C CYS A 278 1.07 16.73 0.60
N THR A 279 2.36 16.48 0.69
CA THR A 279 3.41 17.52 0.82
C THR A 279 4.51 17.37 -0.24
N GLY A 280 4.19 16.71 -1.36
CA GLY A 280 5.17 16.34 -2.38
C GLY A 280 6.22 15.40 -1.79
N TRP A 281 7.50 15.70 -2.02
CA TRP A 281 8.60 14.88 -1.50
C TRP A 281 8.97 15.16 -0.05
N ALA A 282 8.41 16.21 0.57
CA ALA A 282 8.69 16.52 1.97
C ALA A 282 7.96 15.54 2.90
N PRO A 283 8.65 14.95 3.89
CA PRO A 283 8.01 14.04 4.83
C PRO A 283 7.04 14.80 5.75
N ASN A 284 5.97 14.11 6.17
CA ASN A 284 4.97 14.67 7.05
C ASN A 284 4.50 13.64 8.08
N GLU A 285 3.68 14.09 9.02
CA GLU A 285 3.15 13.24 10.09
C GLU A 285 2.16 12.22 9.53
N ALA A 286 2.36 10.95 9.88
CA ALA A 286 1.42 9.88 9.56
C ALA A 286 0.05 10.16 10.16
N ARG A 287 -1.00 9.86 9.40
CA ARG A 287 -2.39 9.95 9.82
C ARG A 287 -2.96 8.56 10.00
N MET A 288 -3.84 8.38 10.97
CA MET A 288 -4.40 7.09 11.28
C MET A 288 -5.93 7.17 11.41
N TYR A 289 -6.59 6.14 10.87
CA TYR A 289 -8.04 5.97 10.95
C TYR A 289 -8.37 4.54 11.33
N SER A 290 -9.50 4.32 12.01
CA SER A 290 -10.00 2.98 12.30
C SER A 290 -11.45 2.79 11.91
N ALA A 291 -11.83 1.54 11.67
CA ALA A 291 -13.21 1.13 11.45
C ALA A 291 -13.43 -0.32 11.89
N LYS A 292 -14.67 -0.67 12.25
CA LYS A 292 -15.08 -2.07 12.51
C LYS A 292 -15.48 -2.82 11.24
N SER A 293 -15.69 -2.11 10.14
CA SER A 293 -15.95 -2.64 8.82
C SER A 293 -15.03 -1.95 7.82
N ILE A 294 -14.54 -2.68 6.81
CA ILE A 294 -13.75 -2.08 5.71
C ILE A 294 -14.50 -0.95 5.00
N TRP A 295 -15.82 -0.98 5.05
CA TRP A 295 -16.70 0.02 4.48
C TRP A 295 -16.95 1.24 5.39
N GLY A 296 -16.34 1.26 6.58
CA GLY A 296 -16.50 2.29 7.59
C GLY A 296 -17.73 2.11 8.50
N PRO A 297 -18.16 3.15 9.22
CA PRO A 297 -17.56 4.48 9.20
C PRO A 297 -16.13 4.48 9.76
N TRP A 298 -15.28 5.35 9.20
CA TRP A 298 -13.88 5.53 9.60
C TRP A 298 -13.74 6.68 10.58
N THR A 299 -13.02 6.44 11.67
CA THR A 299 -12.75 7.42 12.74
C THR A 299 -11.27 7.78 12.72
N ARG A 300 -10.96 9.08 12.73
CA ARG A 300 -9.58 9.57 12.79
C ARG A 300 -9.01 9.45 14.20
N HIS A 301 -7.73 9.09 14.28
CA HIS A 301 -6.94 9.00 15.50
C HIS A 301 -5.68 9.87 15.41
N PRO A 302 -5.01 10.14 16.56
CA PRO A 302 -3.66 10.69 16.56
C PRO A 302 -2.68 9.82 15.76
N SER A 303 -1.56 10.40 15.32
CA SER A 303 -0.49 9.67 14.63
C SER A 303 -0.05 8.42 15.43
N PRO A 304 0.19 7.28 14.77
CA PRO A 304 0.72 6.08 15.44
C PRO A 304 2.21 6.18 15.76
N CYS A 305 2.93 7.15 15.16
CA CYS A 305 4.38 7.27 15.29
C CYS A 305 4.79 7.83 16.65
N ARG A 306 5.88 7.27 17.24
CA ARG A 306 6.44 7.69 18.53
C ARG A 306 7.96 7.78 18.42
N GLY A 307 8.58 8.62 19.27
CA GLY A 307 10.02 8.80 19.34
C GLY A 307 10.54 9.92 18.43
N PRO A 308 11.86 9.96 18.18
CA PRO A 308 12.50 10.97 17.34
C PRO A 308 11.90 11.01 15.94
N LYS A 309 11.63 12.23 15.41
CA LYS A 309 11.08 12.44 14.07
C LYS A 309 9.69 11.79 13.81
N ALA A 310 8.93 11.49 14.85
CA ALA A 310 7.57 10.96 14.72
C ALA A 310 6.66 11.87 13.87
N LYS A 311 6.82 13.20 13.98
CA LYS A 311 6.06 14.20 13.20
C LYS A 311 6.39 14.24 11.71
N THR A 312 7.41 13.53 11.27
CA THR A 312 7.78 13.38 9.87
C THR A 312 7.73 11.92 9.43
N THR A 313 7.05 11.06 10.22
CA THR A 313 7.04 9.61 9.98
C THR A 313 8.47 9.07 9.80
N PHE A 314 9.39 9.55 10.67
CA PHE A 314 10.83 9.23 10.65
C PHE A 314 11.54 9.65 9.36
N ASP A 315 11.15 10.78 8.79
CA ASP A 315 11.54 11.30 7.47
C ASP A 315 11.13 10.39 6.30
N GLY A 316 10.07 9.60 6.47
CA GLY A 316 9.60 8.63 5.49
C GLY A 316 8.13 8.80 5.12
N GLN A 317 7.71 8.02 4.11
CA GLN A 317 6.33 7.88 3.68
C GLN A 317 5.97 6.39 3.59
N GLY A 318 4.84 6.00 4.18
CA GLY A 318 4.41 4.60 4.22
C GLY A 318 4.23 3.98 2.83
N ASN A 319 4.51 2.68 2.73
CA ASN A 319 4.35 1.89 1.49
C ASN A 319 3.36 0.77 1.67
N TYR A 320 3.54 0.01 2.74
CA TYR A 320 2.82 -1.22 3.01
C TYR A 320 2.88 -1.58 4.49
N ILE A 321 1.99 -2.45 4.94
CA ILE A 321 2.11 -3.14 6.21
C ILE A 321 2.21 -4.63 5.93
N PHE A 322 3.40 -5.18 6.10
CA PHE A 322 3.65 -6.60 5.91
C PHE A 322 3.26 -7.38 7.17
N ARG A 323 2.46 -8.44 7.01
CA ARG A 323 2.11 -9.34 8.10
C ARG A 323 2.96 -10.60 8.06
N GLN A 324 3.69 -10.86 9.15
CA GLN A 324 4.47 -12.06 9.36
C GLN A 324 3.92 -12.80 10.59
N GLY A 325 3.09 -13.81 10.37
CA GLY A 325 2.38 -14.50 11.44
C GLY A 325 1.48 -13.53 12.24
N GLN A 326 1.83 -13.30 13.50
CA GLN A 326 1.14 -12.35 14.39
C GLN A 326 1.81 -10.95 14.41
N ARG A 327 2.93 -10.78 13.73
CA ARG A 327 3.66 -9.51 13.69
C ARG A 327 3.22 -8.68 12.49
N PHE A 328 3.21 -7.37 12.67
CA PHE A 328 3.00 -6.40 11.61
C PHE A 328 4.24 -5.53 11.48
N ILE A 329 4.68 -5.30 10.27
CA ILE A 329 5.86 -4.49 9.94
C ILE A 329 5.40 -3.33 9.06
N PHE A 330 5.54 -2.12 9.55
CA PHE A 330 5.35 -0.90 8.78
C PHE A 330 6.55 -0.68 7.87
N MET A 331 6.30 -0.61 6.57
CA MET A 331 7.30 -0.35 5.54
C MET A 331 7.13 1.08 5.02
N ALA A 332 8.23 1.81 4.87
CA ALA A 332 8.25 3.17 4.37
C ALA A 332 9.52 3.47 3.59
N ASP A 333 9.49 4.51 2.73
CA ASP A 333 10.65 5.04 2.02
C ASP A 333 10.97 6.46 2.49
N ARG A 334 12.26 6.76 2.65
CA ARG A 334 12.80 8.11 2.83
C ARG A 334 13.17 8.70 1.48
N TRP A 335 12.20 9.31 0.82
CA TRP A 335 12.40 9.81 -0.54
C TRP A 335 13.56 10.79 -0.67
N GLN A 336 14.44 10.52 -1.64
CA GLN A 336 15.54 11.40 -2.05
C GLN A 336 15.30 11.90 -3.48
N PRO A 337 14.62 13.05 -3.68
CA PRO A 337 14.17 13.49 -5.00
C PRO A 337 15.28 13.66 -6.04
N LYS A 338 16.52 13.94 -5.59
CA LYS A 338 17.69 14.07 -6.48
C LYS A 338 18.27 12.72 -6.91
N LYS A 339 17.98 11.64 -6.17
CA LYS A 339 18.49 10.28 -6.40
C LYS A 339 17.48 9.25 -5.91
N LEU A 340 16.32 9.20 -6.55
CA LEU A 340 15.19 8.34 -6.12
C LEU A 340 15.58 6.87 -5.96
N SER A 341 16.49 6.35 -6.82
CA SER A 341 16.98 4.98 -6.73
C SER A 341 17.80 4.66 -5.48
N GLU A 342 18.21 5.68 -4.72
CA GLU A 342 18.98 5.56 -3.48
C GLU A 342 18.16 5.99 -2.25
N SER A 343 16.84 6.12 -2.38
CA SER A 343 15.96 6.44 -1.26
C SER A 343 16.03 5.34 -0.20
N PRO A 344 16.44 5.62 1.06
CA PRO A 344 16.54 4.60 2.09
C PRO A 344 15.17 4.05 2.49
N HIS A 345 15.15 2.80 2.89
CA HIS A 345 13.95 2.13 3.40
C HIS A 345 13.90 2.18 4.93
N ILE A 346 12.69 2.17 5.47
CA ILE A 346 12.43 2.03 6.91
C ILE A 346 11.43 0.90 7.10
N TRP A 347 11.80 -0.10 7.90
CA TRP A 347 10.89 -1.14 8.32
C TRP A 347 10.84 -1.19 9.83
N LEU A 348 9.68 -0.93 10.42
CA LEU A 348 9.49 -0.86 11.86
C LEU A 348 8.38 -1.81 12.31
N PRO A 349 8.56 -2.52 13.42
CA PRO A 349 7.48 -3.33 13.99
C PRO A 349 6.33 -2.43 14.43
N ILE A 350 5.11 -2.87 14.19
CA ILE A 350 3.90 -2.28 14.78
C ILE A 350 3.61 -3.05 16.07
N THR A 351 3.53 -2.33 17.15
CA THR A 351 3.01 -2.82 18.44
C THR A 351 1.62 -2.26 18.68
N PHE A 352 0.96 -2.72 19.73
CA PHE A 352 -0.37 -2.24 20.11
C PHE A 352 -0.33 -1.83 21.57
N ASP A 353 -0.98 -0.69 21.88
CA ASP A 353 -1.15 -0.25 23.27
C ASP A 353 -2.22 -1.08 24.01
N ALA A 354 -2.53 -0.69 25.25
CA ALA A 354 -3.50 -1.41 26.09
C ALA A 354 -4.92 -1.41 25.50
N GLU A 355 -5.26 -0.42 24.69
CA GLU A 355 -6.53 -0.26 23.99
C GLU A 355 -6.54 -0.96 22.61
N GLY A 356 -5.39 -1.55 22.20
CA GLY A 356 -5.21 -2.22 20.90
C GLY A 356 -5.01 -1.26 19.74
N VAL A 357 -4.56 -0.02 20.02
CA VAL A 357 -4.25 0.99 19.00
C VAL A 357 -2.81 0.77 18.49
N PRO A 358 -2.58 0.81 17.17
CA PRO A 358 -1.23 0.64 16.60
C PRO A 358 -0.26 1.73 17.06
N VAL A 359 0.94 1.30 17.38
CA VAL A 359 2.09 2.15 17.72
C VAL A 359 3.29 1.74 16.86
N ILE A 360 3.90 2.72 16.21
CA ILE A 360 5.12 2.59 15.41
C ILE A 360 6.18 3.42 16.12
N GLU A 361 7.19 2.77 16.67
CA GLU A 361 8.18 3.46 17.47
C GLU A 361 9.58 3.31 16.87
N TRP A 362 10.26 4.45 16.70
CA TRP A 362 11.69 4.45 16.41
C TRP A 362 12.46 4.23 17.73
N LYS A 363 13.24 3.16 17.77
CA LYS A 363 14.17 2.86 18.86
C LYS A 363 15.57 2.84 18.27
N ASP A 364 16.46 3.63 18.86
CA ASP A 364 17.89 3.66 18.52
C ASP A 364 18.59 2.37 18.94
#